data_ab524d5a9224c10d0e656efefc595e4f
#
_entry.id   ab524d5a9224c10d0e656efefc595e4f
#
_cell.length_a   1.000
_cell.length_b   1.000
_cell.length_c   1.000
_cell.angle_alpha   90.00
_cell.angle_beta   90.00
_cell.angle_gamma   90.00
#
_symmetry.space_group_name_H-M   'P 1'
#
loop_
_entity.id
_entity.type
_entity.pdbx_description
1 polymer ?
#
loop_
_entity_poly.entity_id
_entity_poly.type
_entity_poly.pdbx_seq_one_letter_code
_entity_poly.pdbx_strand_id
1 'polypeptide(L)'
;SKTKGKLVCKVSQLVKLIKDSKPFKMSKRKGDYITVDDLINEVGKDATRFIMLNRSSDVELDFDFDNVIEKSKDNPLYYVQYAYARISSVFRHLDKDIDSDIIIKNFDFKYSEEEINILKKISEWPKCIDISSKKFEPHRIPVYLYDLSSLFHSYWNLGKDNPEKR
;
A
#
# COMPACT_ATOMS: atom_id res chain seq x y z
N SER A 1 -12.72 -32.50 19.95
CA SER A 1 -13.61 -32.09 18.86
C SER A 1 -12.79 -32.00 17.58
N LYS A 2 -13.11 -32.85 16.58
CA LYS A 2 -12.48 -32.77 15.26
C LYS A 2 -13.05 -31.54 14.55
N THR A 3 -12.32 -30.44 14.55
CA THR A 3 -12.62 -29.30 13.68
C THR A 3 -12.47 -29.75 12.24
N LYS A 4 -13.56 -29.85 11.50
CA LYS A 4 -13.55 -30.05 10.05
C LYS A 4 -13.07 -28.73 9.41
N GLY A 5 -11.75 -28.56 9.29
CA GLY A 5 -11.18 -27.47 8.52
C GLY A 5 -11.51 -27.63 7.03
N LYS A 6 -11.98 -26.58 6.38
CA LYS A 6 -12.08 -26.56 4.92
C LYS A 6 -10.74 -26.10 4.35
N LEU A 7 -10.12 -26.91 3.50
CA LEU A 7 -8.98 -26.49 2.70
C LEU A 7 -9.51 -25.65 1.52
N VAL A 8 -8.99 -24.42 1.40
CA VAL A 8 -9.24 -23.57 0.24
C VAL A 8 -7.94 -23.40 -0.53
N CYS A 9 -7.94 -23.78 -1.79
CA CYS A 9 -6.80 -23.60 -2.68
C CYS A 9 -7.08 -22.42 -3.61
N LYS A 10 -6.18 -21.44 -3.64
CA LYS A 10 -6.20 -20.35 -4.62
C LYS A 10 -5.01 -20.49 -5.55
N VAL A 11 -5.25 -20.46 -6.85
CA VAL A 11 -4.22 -20.47 -7.88
C VAL A 11 -3.90 -19.03 -8.25
N SER A 12 -2.61 -18.72 -8.41
CA SER A 12 -2.15 -17.43 -8.89
C SER A 12 -1.46 -17.56 -10.24
N GLN A 13 -1.51 -16.50 -11.02
CA GLN A 13 -0.76 -16.37 -12.26
C GLN A 13 0.75 -16.25 -12.00
N LEU A 14 1.53 -16.38 -13.06
CA LEU A 14 2.99 -16.34 -12.99
C LEU A 14 3.50 -14.93 -12.67
N VAL A 15 4.62 -14.91 -11.94
CA VAL A 15 5.43 -13.71 -11.75
C VAL A 15 6.60 -13.79 -12.73
N LYS A 16 6.74 -12.77 -13.58
CA LYS A 16 7.88 -12.59 -14.47
C LYS A 16 8.86 -11.64 -13.81
N LEU A 17 10.10 -12.06 -13.69
CA LEU A 17 11.17 -11.21 -13.16
C LEU A 17 11.84 -10.47 -14.32
N ILE A 18 12.01 -9.15 -14.17
CA ILE A 18 12.66 -8.28 -15.14
C ILE A 18 13.82 -7.58 -14.44
N LYS A 19 15.01 -7.64 -15.02
CA LYS A 19 16.21 -6.96 -14.54
C LYS A 19 16.94 -6.36 -15.72
N ASP A 20 17.43 -5.12 -15.60
CA ASP A 20 18.09 -4.37 -16.70
C ASP A 20 17.20 -4.34 -17.97
N SER A 21 15.88 -4.12 -17.78
CA SER A 21 14.87 -4.09 -18.86
C SER A 21 14.77 -5.40 -19.65
N LYS A 22 15.27 -6.52 -19.12
CA LYS A 22 15.23 -7.84 -19.77
C LYS A 22 14.59 -8.89 -18.89
N PRO A 23 13.78 -9.80 -19.48
CA PRO A 23 13.23 -10.91 -18.71
C PRO A 23 14.33 -11.79 -18.14
N PHE A 24 14.31 -12.01 -16.82
CA PHE A 24 15.21 -12.94 -16.15
C PHE A 24 14.70 -14.36 -16.32
N LYS A 25 15.40 -15.15 -17.14
CA LYS A 25 15.03 -16.55 -17.40
C LYS A 25 15.60 -17.47 -16.33
N MET A 26 14.73 -17.94 -15.44
CA MET A 26 15.12 -18.93 -14.43
C MET A 26 15.28 -20.31 -15.05
N SER A 27 16.38 -21.00 -14.72
CA SER A 27 16.64 -22.37 -15.14
C SER A 27 17.20 -23.20 -13.98
N LYS A 28 16.37 -24.09 -13.42
CA LYS A 28 16.82 -25.01 -12.36
C LYS A 28 17.99 -25.91 -12.79
N ARG A 29 18.07 -26.26 -14.08
CA ARG A 29 19.17 -27.10 -14.62
C ARG A 29 20.51 -26.40 -14.68
N LYS A 30 20.49 -25.06 -14.83
CA LYS A 30 21.71 -24.24 -14.90
C LYS A 30 22.07 -23.59 -13.56
N GLY A 31 21.25 -23.77 -12.53
CA GLY A 31 21.40 -23.09 -11.24
C GLY A 31 20.98 -21.62 -11.23
N ASP A 32 20.48 -21.11 -12.36
CA ASP A 32 20.00 -19.74 -12.49
C ASP A 32 18.55 -19.64 -11.98
N TYR A 33 18.38 -19.45 -10.69
CA TYR A 33 17.07 -19.17 -10.09
C TYR A 33 17.22 -18.12 -9.00
N ILE A 34 16.21 -17.29 -8.86
CA ILE A 34 16.11 -16.28 -7.79
C ILE A 34 15.16 -16.81 -6.73
N THR A 35 15.61 -16.85 -5.50
CA THR A 35 14.78 -17.19 -4.33
C THR A 35 14.04 -15.98 -3.82
N VAL A 36 13.05 -16.19 -2.92
CA VAL A 36 12.39 -15.08 -2.23
C VAL A 36 13.37 -14.32 -1.34
N ASP A 37 14.36 -15.00 -0.76
CA ASP A 37 15.40 -14.36 0.04
C ASP A 37 16.30 -13.47 -0.81
N ASP A 38 16.62 -13.87 -2.04
CA ASP A 38 17.37 -13.05 -2.98
C ASP A 38 16.59 -11.77 -3.35
N LEU A 39 15.27 -11.89 -3.60
CA LEU A 39 14.41 -10.72 -3.82
C LEU A 39 14.41 -9.78 -2.62
N ILE A 40 14.24 -10.32 -1.41
CA ILE A 40 14.22 -9.52 -0.18
C ILE A 40 15.55 -8.81 0.04
N ASN A 41 16.67 -9.49 -0.23
CA ASN A 41 18.00 -8.91 -0.08
C ASN A 41 18.28 -7.80 -1.11
N GLU A 42 17.72 -7.90 -2.31
CA GLU A 42 17.97 -6.93 -3.38
C GLU A 42 17.05 -5.70 -3.28
N VAL A 43 15.75 -5.88 -3.09
CA VAL A 43 14.78 -4.77 -3.11
C VAL A 43 14.18 -4.45 -1.75
N GLY A 44 14.43 -5.26 -0.74
CA GLY A 44 13.89 -5.11 0.60
C GLY A 44 12.54 -5.82 0.79
N LYS A 45 12.24 -6.15 2.04
CA LYS A 45 11.04 -6.91 2.44
C LYS A 45 9.73 -6.18 2.10
N ASP A 46 9.67 -4.89 2.37
CA ASP A 46 8.43 -4.10 2.19
C ASP A 46 8.10 -3.96 0.71
N ALA A 47 9.11 -3.69 -0.13
CA ALA A 47 8.94 -3.59 -1.57
C ALA A 47 8.52 -4.93 -2.18
N THR A 48 9.20 -6.02 -1.80
CA THR A 48 8.82 -7.37 -2.25
C THR A 48 7.37 -7.67 -1.91
N ARG A 49 6.95 -7.49 -0.65
CA ARG A 49 5.59 -7.79 -0.21
C ARG A 49 4.54 -6.89 -0.88
N PHE A 50 4.79 -5.59 -0.92
CA PHE A 50 3.83 -4.64 -1.48
C PHE A 50 3.59 -4.90 -2.96
N ILE A 51 4.65 -5.03 -3.75
CA ILE A 51 4.54 -5.23 -5.20
C ILE A 51 3.92 -6.59 -5.53
N MET A 52 4.31 -7.66 -4.82
CA MET A 52 3.71 -8.98 -4.99
C MET A 52 2.21 -9.00 -4.67
N LEU A 53 1.77 -8.18 -3.70
CA LEU A 53 0.36 -8.08 -3.32
C LEU A 53 -0.41 -7.02 -4.10
N ASN A 54 0.23 -6.16 -4.89
CA ASN A 54 -0.44 -5.06 -5.58
C ASN A 54 -1.24 -5.51 -6.82
N ARG A 55 -1.22 -6.79 -7.14
CA ARG A 55 -1.95 -7.37 -8.25
C ARG A 55 -2.90 -8.47 -7.78
N SER A 56 -4.03 -8.62 -8.50
CA SER A 56 -4.89 -9.77 -8.33
C SER A 56 -4.15 -11.05 -8.68
N SER A 57 -4.45 -12.15 -7.98
CA SER A 57 -3.92 -13.48 -8.31
C SER A 57 -4.22 -13.93 -9.73
N ASP A 58 -5.25 -13.35 -10.37
CA ASP A 58 -5.70 -13.74 -11.71
C ASP A 58 -4.95 -13.01 -12.83
N VAL A 59 -4.04 -12.10 -12.48
CA VAL A 59 -3.28 -11.27 -13.42
C VAL A 59 -1.79 -11.56 -13.27
N GLU A 60 -1.08 -11.76 -14.39
CA GLU A 60 0.38 -11.88 -14.39
C GLU A 60 1.04 -10.63 -13.80
N LEU A 61 2.12 -10.83 -13.07
CA LEU A 61 2.92 -9.75 -12.49
C LEU A 61 4.29 -9.70 -13.18
N ASP A 62 4.61 -8.55 -13.76
CA ASP A 62 5.96 -8.21 -14.15
C ASP A 62 6.66 -7.53 -12.95
N PHE A 63 7.58 -8.26 -12.31
CA PHE A 63 8.36 -7.75 -11.20
C PHE A 63 9.67 -7.20 -11.75
N ASP A 64 9.70 -5.90 -11.96
CA ASP A 64 10.86 -5.17 -12.46
C ASP A 64 11.66 -4.61 -11.29
N PHE A 65 12.89 -5.13 -11.11
CA PHE A 65 13.77 -4.76 -10.01
C PHE A 65 14.08 -3.26 -9.98
N ASP A 66 14.30 -2.65 -11.14
CA ASP A 66 14.66 -1.24 -11.24
C ASP A 66 13.50 -0.35 -10.82
N ASN A 67 12.29 -0.65 -11.31
CA ASN A 67 11.08 0.08 -10.97
C ASN A 67 10.67 -0.09 -9.50
N VAL A 68 10.91 -1.27 -8.91
CA VAL A 68 10.52 -1.57 -7.52
C VAL A 68 11.31 -0.74 -6.52
N ILE A 69 12.59 -0.46 -6.78
CA ILE A 69 13.46 0.33 -5.88
C ILE A 69 13.42 1.83 -6.18
N GLU A 70 12.82 2.24 -7.28
CA GLU A 70 12.75 3.63 -7.67
C GLU A 70 11.94 4.46 -6.68
N LYS A 71 12.53 5.54 -6.17
CA LYS A 71 11.87 6.47 -5.23
C LYS A 71 11.16 7.58 -5.99
N SER A 72 10.17 7.21 -6.78
CA SER A 72 9.36 8.15 -7.55
C SER A 72 7.89 8.10 -7.12
N LYS A 73 7.13 9.12 -7.52
CA LYS A 73 5.67 9.15 -7.32
C LYS A 73 4.94 8.06 -8.11
N ASP A 74 5.59 7.50 -9.12
CA ASP A 74 5.03 6.44 -9.96
C ASP A 74 5.20 5.05 -9.31
N ASN A 75 6.05 4.94 -8.28
CA ASN A 75 6.16 3.75 -7.45
C ASN A 75 5.07 3.76 -6.36
N PRO A 76 4.08 2.85 -6.42
CA PRO A 76 2.95 2.86 -5.50
C PRO A 76 3.35 2.61 -4.04
N LEU A 77 4.39 1.82 -3.78
CA LEU A 77 4.90 1.63 -2.43
C LEU A 77 5.46 2.94 -1.87
N TYR A 78 6.35 3.57 -2.63
CA TYR A 78 6.98 4.83 -2.21
C TYR A 78 5.94 5.92 -1.97
N TYR A 79 4.92 5.97 -2.83
CA TYR A 79 3.81 6.92 -2.72
C TYR A 79 3.04 6.77 -1.40
N VAL A 80 2.74 5.54 -1.00
CA VAL A 80 2.09 5.21 0.28
C VAL A 80 3.02 5.51 1.46
N GLN A 81 4.29 5.10 1.40
CA GLN A 81 5.27 5.37 2.46
C GLN A 81 5.49 6.87 2.66
N TYR A 82 5.47 7.64 1.58
CA TYR A 82 5.63 9.09 1.65
C TYR A 82 4.43 9.78 2.31
N ALA A 83 3.20 9.31 2.08
CA ALA A 83 2.03 9.77 2.82
C ALA A 83 2.19 9.51 4.32
N TYR A 84 2.58 8.30 4.70
CA TYR A 84 2.84 7.94 6.10
C TYR A 84 3.94 8.81 6.73
N ALA A 85 5.05 9.04 6.03
CA ALA A 85 6.14 9.85 6.53
C ALA A 85 5.72 11.30 6.78
N ARG A 86 4.90 11.88 5.89
CA ARG A 86 4.33 13.22 6.06
C ARG A 86 3.42 13.30 7.28
N ILE A 87 2.47 12.37 7.41
CA ILE A 87 1.56 12.33 8.56
C ILE A 87 2.36 12.18 9.86
N SER A 88 3.30 11.24 9.91
CA SER A 88 4.15 11.02 11.08
C SER A 88 5.00 12.23 11.42
N SER A 89 5.42 13.02 10.42
CA SER A 89 6.15 14.28 10.65
C SER A 89 5.27 15.31 11.32
N VAL A 90 4.01 15.44 10.91
CA VAL A 90 3.06 16.38 11.57
C VAL A 90 2.90 16.03 13.04
N PHE A 91 2.66 14.77 13.37
CA PHE A 91 2.51 14.35 14.77
C PHE A 91 3.77 14.63 15.61
N ARG A 92 4.96 14.40 15.06
CA ARG A 92 6.22 14.72 15.75
C ARG A 92 6.40 16.21 16.03
N HIS A 93 5.89 17.09 15.15
CA HIS A 93 6.00 18.55 15.35
C HIS A 93 4.93 19.10 16.31
N LEU A 94 3.82 18.42 16.44
CA LEU A 94 2.76 18.84 17.36
C LEU A 94 3.12 18.63 18.84
N ASP A 95 4.16 17.83 19.12
CA ASP A 95 4.68 17.53 20.48
C ASP A 95 3.57 17.24 21.52
N LYS A 96 2.47 16.65 21.05
CA LYS A 96 1.30 16.34 21.86
C LYS A 96 0.85 14.92 21.54
N ASP A 97 0.68 14.13 22.59
CA ASP A 97 -0.20 12.98 22.54
C ASP A 97 -1.59 13.49 22.19
N ILE A 98 -2.05 13.18 20.98
CA ILE A 98 -3.41 13.55 20.57
C ILE A 98 -4.35 12.68 21.37
N ASP A 99 -4.89 13.24 22.44
CA ASP A 99 -5.94 12.63 23.20
C ASP A 99 -7.18 12.51 22.32
N SER A 100 -7.56 11.28 21.97
CA SER A 100 -8.73 10.97 21.16
C SER A 100 -10.02 11.59 21.74
N ASP A 101 -10.07 11.82 23.05
CA ASP A 101 -11.21 12.42 23.73
C ASP A 101 -11.37 13.94 23.47
N ILE A 102 -10.27 14.63 23.11
CA ILE A 102 -10.32 16.04 22.72
C ILE A 102 -10.96 16.21 21.34
N ILE A 103 -10.71 15.28 20.44
CA ILE A 103 -11.25 15.31 19.07
C ILE A 103 -12.78 15.16 19.08
N ILE A 104 -13.32 14.34 19.98
CA ILE A 104 -14.76 14.06 20.05
C ILE A 104 -15.58 15.20 20.67
N LYS A 105 -14.99 16.06 21.49
CA LYS A 105 -15.70 17.10 22.25
C LYS A 105 -15.94 18.42 21.50
N ASN A 106 -15.28 18.67 20.37
CA ASN A 106 -15.35 19.93 19.63
C ASN A 106 -15.89 19.76 18.21
N PHE A 107 -17.15 19.28 18.08
CA PHE A 107 -17.79 18.96 16.80
C PHE A 107 -18.47 20.16 16.09
N ASP A 108 -17.88 21.34 16.07
CA ASP A 108 -18.41 22.46 15.29
C ASP A 108 -17.50 22.80 14.07
N PHE A 109 -16.80 21.77 13.56
CA PHE A 109 -15.94 21.93 12.39
C PHE A 109 -16.73 21.77 11.09
N LYS A 110 -16.66 22.78 10.23
CA LYS A 110 -17.08 22.63 8.82
C LYS A 110 -15.92 22.01 8.05
N TYR A 111 -16.07 20.73 7.75
CA TYR A 111 -15.09 20.02 6.90
C TYR A 111 -15.15 20.51 5.46
N SER A 112 -14.00 20.65 4.82
CA SER A 112 -13.90 20.87 3.39
C SER A 112 -14.35 19.61 2.63
N GLU A 113 -14.59 19.74 1.33
CA GLU A 113 -14.95 18.59 0.49
C GLU A 113 -13.83 17.54 0.46
N GLU A 114 -12.58 18.00 0.41
CA GLU A 114 -11.40 17.14 0.41
C GLU A 114 -11.26 16.34 1.71
N GLU A 115 -11.50 17.00 2.85
CA GLU A 115 -11.49 16.32 4.17
C GLU A 115 -12.61 15.28 4.27
N ILE A 116 -13.80 15.61 3.78
CA ILE A 116 -14.92 14.67 3.72
C ILE A 116 -14.57 13.46 2.86
N ASN A 117 -13.90 13.66 1.73
CA ASN A 117 -13.50 12.56 0.85
C ASN A 117 -12.47 11.64 1.52
N ILE A 118 -11.52 12.18 2.28
CA ILE A 118 -10.57 11.39 3.08
C ILE A 118 -11.32 10.60 4.16
N LEU A 119 -12.24 11.24 4.90
CA LEU A 119 -13.03 10.57 5.94
C LEU A 119 -13.90 9.43 5.38
N LYS A 120 -14.53 9.66 4.23
CA LYS A 120 -15.29 8.62 3.52
C LYS A 120 -14.38 7.45 3.14
N LYS A 121 -13.18 7.73 2.60
CA LYS A 121 -12.23 6.67 2.25
C LYS A 121 -11.77 5.90 3.49
N ILE A 122 -11.48 6.57 4.60
CA ILE A 122 -11.13 5.91 5.87
C ILE A 122 -12.28 4.99 6.34
N SER A 123 -13.53 5.43 6.23
CA SER A 123 -14.69 4.62 6.63
C SER A 123 -14.88 3.34 5.82
N GLU A 124 -14.30 3.24 4.62
CA GLU A 124 -14.32 2.03 3.80
C GLU A 124 -13.37 0.93 4.29
N TRP A 125 -12.44 1.24 5.19
CA TRP A 125 -11.41 0.30 5.64
C TRP A 125 -11.95 -1.02 6.19
N PRO A 126 -12.93 -1.04 7.11
CA PRO A 126 -13.48 -2.30 7.62
C PRO A 126 -14.06 -3.19 6.51
N LYS A 127 -14.74 -2.58 5.52
CA LYS A 127 -15.29 -3.29 4.36
C LYS A 127 -14.18 -3.84 3.46
N CYS A 128 -13.10 -3.08 3.27
CA CYS A 128 -11.95 -3.52 2.49
C CYS A 128 -11.33 -4.77 3.10
N ILE A 129 -11.09 -4.80 4.41
CA ILE A 129 -10.54 -5.95 5.13
C ILE A 129 -11.49 -7.15 5.06
N ASP A 130 -12.77 -6.95 5.31
CA ASP A 130 -13.77 -8.02 5.29
C ASP A 130 -13.83 -8.72 3.91
N ILE A 131 -13.89 -7.93 2.85
CA ILE A 131 -13.92 -8.47 1.48
C ILE A 131 -12.59 -9.14 1.13
N SER A 132 -11.45 -8.52 1.46
CA SER A 132 -10.12 -9.09 1.20
C SER A 132 -9.96 -10.46 1.84
N SER A 133 -10.41 -10.60 3.07
CA SER A 133 -10.36 -11.84 3.82
C SER A 133 -11.30 -12.91 3.24
N LYS A 134 -12.57 -12.57 3.04
CA LYS A 134 -13.60 -13.52 2.57
C LYS A 134 -13.34 -14.03 1.16
N LYS A 135 -12.77 -13.19 0.29
CA LYS A 135 -12.51 -13.53 -1.11
C LYS A 135 -11.08 -13.99 -1.37
N PHE A 136 -10.21 -13.98 -0.35
CA PHE A 136 -8.76 -14.21 -0.53
C PHE A 136 -8.16 -13.28 -1.58
N GLU A 137 -8.48 -11.99 -1.50
CA GLU A 137 -8.04 -10.96 -2.44
C GLU A 137 -7.19 -9.90 -1.72
N PRO A 138 -5.96 -10.22 -1.27
CA PRO A 138 -5.12 -9.31 -0.49
C PRO A 138 -4.71 -8.06 -1.28
N HIS A 139 -4.75 -8.10 -2.62
CA HIS A 139 -4.44 -6.95 -3.48
C HIS A 139 -5.33 -5.73 -3.24
N ARG A 140 -6.50 -5.90 -2.66
CA ARG A 140 -7.39 -4.79 -2.29
C ARG A 140 -6.76 -3.85 -1.27
N ILE A 141 -5.89 -4.37 -0.41
CA ILE A 141 -5.24 -3.58 0.64
C ILE A 141 -4.25 -2.57 0.06
N PRO A 142 -3.25 -2.95 -0.75
CA PRO A 142 -2.37 -2.00 -1.41
C PRO A 142 -3.11 -0.97 -2.28
N VAL A 143 -4.14 -1.39 -3.01
CA VAL A 143 -4.96 -0.48 -3.82
C VAL A 143 -5.68 0.53 -2.94
N TYR A 144 -6.30 0.08 -1.85
CA TYR A 144 -6.93 0.98 -0.88
C TYR A 144 -5.95 1.99 -0.28
N LEU A 145 -4.75 1.54 0.10
CA LEU A 145 -3.70 2.40 0.65
C LEU A 145 -3.22 3.44 -0.37
N TYR A 146 -3.08 3.04 -1.62
CA TYR A 146 -2.71 3.95 -2.70
C TYR A 146 -3.78 5.04 -2.91
N ASP A 147 -5.07 4.65 -2.99
CA ASP A 147 -6.17 5.58 -3.14
C ASP A 147 -6.25 6.58 -1.97
N LEU A 148 -6.14 6.08 -0.74
CA LEU A 148 -6.14 6.93 0.47
C LEU A 148 -4.95 7.90 0.45
N SER A 149 -3.76 7.41 0.07
CA SER A 149 -2.57 8.25 -0.06
C SER A 149 -2.73 9.32 -1.13
N SER A 150 -3.41 9.00 -2.22
CA SER A 150 -3.70 9.96 -3.31
C SER A 150 -4.58 11.11 -2.83
N LEU A 151 -5.67 10.79 -2.10
CA LEU A 151 -6.52 11.81 -1.50
C LEU A 151 -5.75 12.68 -0.51
N PHE A 152 -4.93 12.07 0.34
CA PHE A 152 -4.10 12.79 1.29
C PHE A 152 -3.07 13.70 0.62
N HIS A 153 -2.36 13.23 -0.41
CA HIS A 153 -1.39 14.05 -1.13
C HIS A 153 -2.05 15.22 -1.86
N SER A 154 -3.24 15.03 -2.42
CA SER A 154 -4.02 16.09 -3.03
C SER A 154 -4.40 17.16 -2.00
N TYR A 155 -4.94 16.74 -0.87
CA TYR A 155 -5.25 17.64 0.26
C TYR A 155 -4.02 18.39 0.77
N TRP A 156 -2.91 17.67 0.97
CA TRP A 156 -1.66 18.27 1.42
C TRP A 156 -1.13 19.36 0.49
N ASN A 157 -1.27 19.17 -0.81
CA ASN A 157 -0.80 20.14 -1.81
C ASN A 157 -1.66 21.42 -1.79
N LEU A 158 -2.96 21.33 -1.50
CA LEU A 158 -3.79 22.54 -1.32
C LEU A 158 -3.28 23.46 -0.23
N GLY A 159 -2.75 22.91 0.87
CA GLY A 159 -2.15 23.70 1.94
C GLY A 159 -0.82 24.35 1.58
N LYS A 160 -0.14 23.94 0.49
CA LYS A 160 1.04 24.63 -0.04
C LYS A 160 0.65 25.89 -0.82
N ASP A 161 -0.42 25.75 -1.61
CA ASP A 161 -0.91 26.82 -2.48
C ASP A 161 -1.76 27.84 -1.70
N ASN A 162 -2.27 27.46 -0.53
CA ASN A 162 -3.10 28.27 0.33
C ASN A 162 -2.73 28.07 1.82
N PRO A 163 -1.80 28.88 2.38
CA PRO A 163 -1.30 28.72 3.76
C PRO A 163 -2.39 28.77 4.85
N GLU A 164 -3.54 29.39 4.58
CA GLU A 164 -4.66 29.46 5.52
C GLU A 164 -5.40 28.11 5.66
N LYS A 165 -5.13 27.16 4.74
CA LYS A 165 -5.68 25.79 4.76
C LYS A 165 -4.71 24.75 5.32
N ARG A 166 -3.62 25.20 5.96
CA ARG A 166 -2.53 24.35 6.43
C ARG A 166 -2.62 24.01 7.91
#